data_8583317b91c30dc8214f52d6ecbd2a2e
#
_entry.id   8583317b91c30dc8214f52d6ecbd2a2e
#
_cell.length_a   1.000
_cell.length_b   1.000
_cell.length_c   1.000
_cell.angle_alpha   90.00
_cell.angle_beta   90.00
_cell.angle_gamma   90.00
#
_symmetry.space_group_name_H-M   'P 1'
#
loop_
_entity.id
_entity.type
_entity.pdbx_description
1 polymer ?
#
loop_
_entity_poly.entity_id
_entity_poly.type
_entity_poly.pdbx_seq_one_letter_code
_entity_poly.pdbx_strand_id
1 'polypeptide(L)'
;MKILQLGKFYPIRGGVEMVMAIFTEGLAERGYASDMLCASHDGRVDDVILGEKSKIMRTKTLMKLAATMISPGMIWRLRKICREYDIIHIHHPDPMATVALFCSGYKGKVVLHWHSDILKQKFLLRFFAPLQNWLIRRADLILGTTPVYVKESPFLSKAQSKTGYLPIGVDPHPWLSDEIKDIRAQYPGKKIIFSMGRLVGYKGY
;
A
#
# COMPACT_ATOMS: atom_id res chain seq x y z
N MET A 1 19.09 -7.64 -6.44
CA MET A 1 17.71 -7.30 -6.81
C MET A 1 17.31 -6.05 -6.04
N LYS A 2 16.82 -5.05 -6.76
CA LYS A 2 16.38 -3.76 -6.19
C LYS A 2 14.88 -3.58 -6.43
N ILE A 3 14.12 -3.32 -5.36
CA ILE A 3 12.66 -3.26 -5.36
C ILE A 3 12.20 -1.86 -4.98
N LEU A 4 11.18 -1.34 -5.67
CA LEU A 4 10.55 -0.08 -5.34
C LEU A 4 9.11 -0.31 -4.90
N GLN A 5 8.79 0.03 -3.65
CA GLN A 5 7.42 0.16 -3.18
C GLN A 5 6.86 1.49 -3.69
N LEU A 6 5.77 1.45 -4.45
CA LEU A 6 5.21 2.65 -5.09
C LEU A 6 3.79 2.94 -4.64
N GLY A 7 3.56 4.16 -4.17
CA GLY A 7 2.23 4.68 -3.87
C GLY A 7 2.08 5.32 -2.50
N LYS A 8 0.83 5.68 -2.20
CA LYS A 8 0.39 6.20 -0.91
C LYS A 8 1.17 7.42 -0.43
N PHE A 9 1.41 7.52 0.88
CA PHE A 9 2.06 8.68 1.47
C PHE A 9 2.79 8.33 2.78
N TYR A 10 3.67 9.22 3.17
CA TYR A 10 4.41 9.17 4.44
C TYR A 10 4.37 10.55 5.12
N PRO A 11 4.26 10.67 6.44
CA PRO A 11 4.23 9.62 7.47
C PRO A 11 3.02 8.69 7.41
N ILE A 12 3.19 7.49 7.96
CA ILE A 12 2.18 6.42 7.99
C ILE A 12 0.94 6.87 8.77
N ARG A 13 -0.25 6.67 8.17
CA ARG A 13 -1.55 6.96 8.81
C ARG A 13 -2.61 5.89 8.55
N GLY A 14 -2.32 4.91 7.73
CA GLY A 14 -3.26 3.87 7.34
C GLY A 14 -2.62 2.51 7.14
N GLY A 15 -3.44 1.49 6.93
CA GLY A 15 -2.98 0.12 6.81
C GLY A 15 -2.11 -0.13 5.58
N VAL A 16 -2.41 0.51 4.45
CA VAL A 16 -1.64 0.29 3.21
C VAL A 16 -0.25 0.91 3.31
N GLU A 17 -0.15 2.11 3.88
CA GLU A 17 1.14 2.77 4.14
C GLU A 17 2.01 1.94 5.10
N MET A 18 1.37 1.34 6.12
CA MET A 18 2.06 0.43 7.04
C MET A 18 2.59 -0.81 6.32
N VAL A 19 1.77 -1.42 5.47
CA VAL A 19 2.21 -2.59 4.67
C VAL A 19 3.39 -2.23 3.78
N MET A 20 3.36 -1.06 3.14
CA MET A 20 4.49 -0.59 2.32
C MET A 20 5.77 -0.43 3.14
N ALA A 21 5.69 0.15 4.34
CA ALA A 21 6.84 0.31 5.22
C ALA A 21 7.39 -1.06 5.67
N ILE A 22 6.51 -1.98 6.10
CA ILE A 22 6.89 -3.35 6.47
C ILE A 22 7.62 -4.06 5.32
N PHE A 23 7.14 -3.92 4.08
CA PHE A 23 7.86 -4.48 2.93
C PHE A 23 9.19 -3.79 2.66
N THR A 24 9.24 -2.46 2.81
CA THR A 24 10.48 -1.70 2.59
C THR A 24 11.56 -2.15 3.58
N GLU A 25 11.24 -2.18 4.86
CA GLU A 25 12.16 -2.55 5.93
C GLU A 25 12.45 -4.05 5.92
N GLY A 26 11.42 -4.89 5.91
CA GLY A 26 11.58 -6.34 6.00
C GLY A 26 12.30 -6.99 4.81
N LEU A 27 12.23 -6.40 3.61
CA LEU A 27 13.04 -6.83 2.48
C LEU A 27 14.49 -6.38 2.63
N ALA A 28 14.73 -5.17 3.16
CA ALA A 28 16.08 -4.67 3.42
C ALA A 28 16.80 -5.51 4.48
N GLU A 29 16.11 -5.91 5.55
CA GLU A 29 16.62 -6.84 6.57
C GLU A 29 17.01 -8.20 5.99
N ARG A 30 16.31 -8.65 4.95
CA ARG A 30 16.61 -9.89 4.21
C ARG A 30 17.67 -9.72 3.13
N GLY A 31 18.32 -8.56 3.07
CA GLY A 31 19.46 -8.30 2.19
C GLY A 31 19.09 -7.74 0.80
N TYR A 32 17.81 -7.52 0.51
CA TYR A 32 17.39 -6.90 -0.74
C TYR A 32 17.41 -5.37 -0.62
N ALA A 33 17.83 -4.67 -1.66
CA ALA A 33 17.64 -3.22 -1.71
C ALA A 33 16.15 -2.91 -1.94
N SER A 34 15.51 -2.22 -0.99
CA SER A 34 14.08 -1.93 -1.05
C SER A 34 13.82 -0.48 -0.67
N ASP A 35 13.39 0.32 -1.64
CA ASP A 35 13.05 1.72 -1.46
C ASP A 35 11.53 1.94 -1.54
N MET A 36 11.04 3.05 -1.00
CA MET A 36 9.65 3.48 -1.12
C MET A 36 9.58 4.85 -1.82
N LEU A 37 8.75 4.99 -2.84
CA LEU A 37 8.40 6.27 -3.45
C LEU A 37 6.94 6.59 -3.17
N CYS A 38 6.68 7.69 -2.47
CA CYS A 38 5.35 8.07 -2.03
C CYS A 38 5.12 9.59 -2.03
N ALA A 39 3.87 10.00 -1.80
CA ALA A 39 3.53 11.40 -1.57
C ALA A 39 3.88 11.81 -0.13
N SER A 40 4.15 13.09 0.08
CA SER A 40 4.31 13.67 1.41
C SER A 40 2.95 14.01 2.01
N HIS A 41 2.70 13.60 3.25
CA HIS A 41 1.50 13.99 3.99
C HIS A 41 1.73 15.24 4.84
N ASP A 42 2.96 15.49 5.26
CA ASP A 42 3.36 16.59 6.15
C ASP A 42 4.02 17.78 5.42
N GLY A 43 4.03 17.73 4.09
CA GLY A 43 4.62 18.77 3.23
C GLY A 43 6.13 18.68 3.04
N ARG A 44 6.82 17.79 3.73
CA ARG A 44 8.27 17.60 3.57
C ARG A 44 8.58 16.90 2.26
N VAL A 45 9.64 17.34 1.60
CA VAL A 45 10.11 16.76 0.33
C VAL A 45 11.57 16.40 0.51
N ASP A 46 11.81 15.18 0.96
CA ASP A 46 13.12 14.67 1.31
C ASP A 46 13.20 13.15 1.10
N ASP A 47 14.39 12.62 1.20
CA ASP A 47 14.65 11.19 1.28
C ASP A 47 14.94 10.85 2.76
N VAL A 48 14.09 10.00 3.35
CA VAL A 48 14.27 9.48 4.71
C VAL A 48 15.05 8.17 4.62
N ILE A 49 16.25 8.15 5.16
CA ILE A 49 17.10 6.95 5.19
C ILE A 49 16.61 6.04 6.33
N LEU A 50 16.25 4.81 6.03
CA LEU A 50 15.84 3.79 7.01
C LEU A 50 17.00 2.86 7.38
N GLY A 51 18.01 2.76 6.51
CA GLY A 51 19.19 1.92 6.69
C GLY A 51 20.08 1.93 5.46
N GLU A 52 21.07 1.07 5.42
CA GLU A 52 22.01 1.02 4.28
C GLU A 52 21.37 0.64 2.94
N LYS A 53 20.27 -0.12 2.98
CA LYS A 53 19.61 -0.71 1.78
C LYS A 53 18.20 -0.22 1.55
N SER A 54 17.73 0.78 2.32
CA SER A 54 16.36 1.26 2.21
C SER A 54 16.21 2.74 2.52
N LYS A 55 15.35 3.40 1.75
CA LYS A 55 14.96 4.80 1.96
C LYS A 55 13.53 5.04 1.52
N ILE A 56 12.91 6.06 2.09
CA ILE A 56 11.61 6.59 1.68
C ILE A 56 11.85 7.90 0.95
N MET A 57 11.45 7.96 -0.31
CA MET A 57 11.51 9.15 -1.16
C MET A 57 10.15 9.81 -1.18
N ARG A 58 10.06 11.02 -0.62
CA ARG A 58 8.81 11.78 -0.53
C ARG A 58 8.71 12.83 -1.62
N THR A 59 7.56 12.94 -2.25
CA THR A 59 7.26 13.95 -3.26
C THR A 59 6.16 14.89 -2.80
N LYS A 60 6.24 16.17 -3.18
CA LYS A 60 5.31 17.21 -2.74
C LYS A 60 3.87 16.87 -3.14
N THR A 61 2.99 16.88 -2.16
CA THR A 61 1.55 16.83 -2.38
C THR A 61 1.02 18.25 -2.64
N LEU A 62 0.32 18.45 -3.74
CA LEU A 62 -0.33 19.70 -4.05
C LEU A 62 -1.70 19.82 -3.39
N MET A 63 -2.46 18.71 -3.40
CA MET A 63 -3.78 18.65 -2.81
C MET A 63 -4.19 17.20 -2.54
N LYS A 64 -5.22 17.01 -1.72
CA LYS A 64 -5.86 15.71 -1.49
C LYS A 64 -7.22 15.68 -2.17
N LEU A 65 -7.44 14.72 -3.05
CA LEU A 65 -8.70 14.51 -3.74
C LEU A 65 -9.18 13.07 -3.54
N ALA A 66 -10.40 12.90 -3.00
CA ALA A 66 -11.03 11.58 -2.83
C ALA A 66 -10.09 10.51 -2.21
N ALA A 67 -9.39 10.87 -1.14
CA ALA A 67 -8.38 10.06 -0.43
C ALA A 67 -7.07 9.78 -1.22
N THR A 68 -6.89 10.38 -2.39
CA THR A 68 -5.64 10.32 -3.17
C THR A 68 -4.84 11.61 -2.95
N MET A 69 -3.55 11.48 -2.67
CA MET A 69 -2.61 12.60 -2.66
C MET A 69 -2.17 12.90 -4.09
N ILE A 70 -2.51 14.08 -4.58
CA ILE A 70 -2.11 14.53 -5.92
C ILE A 70 -0.70 15.08 -5.83
N SER A 71 0.25 14.33 -6.35
CA SER A 71 1.68 14.62 -6.28
C SER A 71 2.35 14.44 -7.65
N PRO A 72 2.27 15.44 -8.54
CA PRO A 72 2.87 15.33 -9.88
C PRO A 72 4.37 15.09 -9.86
N GLY A 73 5.06 15.54 -8.81
CA GLY A 73 6.48 15.24 -8.60
C GLY A 73 6.81 13.76 -8.57
N MET A 74 5.85 12.89 -8.18
CA MET A 74 6.00 11.44 -8.21
C MET A 74 6.25 10.92 -9.63
N ILE A 75 5.58 11.49 -10.64
CA ILE A 75 5.77 11.12 -12.06
C ILE A 75 7.22 11.37 -12.48
N TRP A 76 7.71 12.59 -12.22
CA TRP A 76 9.06 12.98 -12.60
C TRP A 76 10.13 12.22 -11.84
N ARG A 77 9.92 12.01 -10.52
CA ARG A 77 10.85 11.24 -9.70
C ARG A 77 10.92 9.81 -10.19
N LEU A 78 9.77 9.15 -10.37
CA LEU A 78 9.72 7.77 -10.84
C LEU A 78 10.36 7.61 -12.22
N ARG A 79 10.08 8.53 -13.16
CA ARG A 79 10.66 8.50 -14.50
C ARG A 79 12.19 8.55 -14.50
N LYS A 80 12.78 9.29 -13.53
CA LYS A 80 14.22 9.37 -13.39
C LYS A 80 14.85 8.09 -12.84
N ILE A 81 14.19 7.45 -11.88
CA ILE A 81 14.79 6.36 -11.09
C ILE A 81 14.29 4.97 -11.47
N CYS A 82 13.17 4.84 -12.20
CA CYS A 82 12.52 3.54 -12.41
C CYS A 82 13.46 2.47 -13.03
N ARG A 83 14.40 2.87 -13.87
CA ARG A 83 15.37 1.95 -14.51
C ARG A 83 16.40 1.37 -13.54
N GLU A 84 16.51 1.92 -12.33
CA GLU A 84 17.38 1.39 -11.28
C GLU A 84 16.79 0.19 -10.54
N TYR A 85 15.50 -0.10 -10.77
CA TYR A 85 14.77 -1.14 -10.06
C TYR A 85 14.43 -2.31 -10.96
N ASP A 86 14.63 -3.52 -10.43
CA ASP A 86 14.24 -4.76 -11.08
C ASP A 86 12.74 -4.99 -11.00
N ILE A 87 12.12 -4.57 -9.86
CA ILE A 87 10.70 -4.73 -9.57
C ILE A 87 10.12 -3.41 -9.06
N ILE A 88 8.97 -3.02 -9.61
CA ILE A 88 8.10 -2.02 -8.98
C ILE A 88 6.89 -2.73 -8.37
N HIS A 89 6.76 -2.63 -7.05
CA HIS A 89 5.64 -3.15 -6.28
C HIS A 89 4.67 -2.01 -6.00
N ILE A 90 3.59 -1.92 -6.78
CA ILE A 90 2.59 -0.85 -6.69
C ILE A 90 1.40 -1.27 -5.82
N HIS A 91 0.96 -0.38 -4.93
CA HIS A 91 -0.10 -0.64 -3.96
C HIS A 91 -1.43 0.03 -4.37
N HIS A 92 -2.41 -0.79 -4.75
CA HIS A 92 -3.75 -0.34 -5.15
C HIS A 92 -4.73 -0.33 -3.95
N PRO A 93 -5.64 0.65 -3.85
CA PRO A 93 -5.91 1.72 -4.79
C PRO A 93 -5.02 2.95 -4.56
N ASP A 94 -4.33 3.37 -5.59
CA ASP A 94 -3.65 4.66 -5.66
C ASP A 94 -3.63 5.16 -7.11
N PRO A 95 -4.56 6.05 -7.50
CA PRO A 95 -4.60 6.63 -8.83
C PRO A 95 -3.33 7.39 -9.19
N MET A 96 -2.71 8.13 -8.25
CA MET A 96 -1.51 8.92 -8.52
C MET A 96 -0.30 8.03 -8.84
N ALA A 97 -0.09 6.98 -8.05
CA ALA A 97 0.95 5.99 -8.30
C ALA A 97 0.75 5.27 -9.66
N THR A 98 -0.52 4.97 -9.99
CA THR A 98 -0.85 4.35 -11.27
C THR A 98 -0.52 5.26 -12.46
N VAL A 99 -0.86 6.55 -12.37
CA VAL A 99 -0.46 7.56 -13.37
C VAL A 99 1.07 7.67 -13.46
N ALA A 100 1.76 7.71 -12.32
CA ALA A 100 3.20 7.80 -12.30
C ALA A 100 3.85 6.59 -12.99
N LEU A 101 3.38 5.38 -12.72
CA LEU A 101 3.87 4.16 -13.37
C LEU A 101 3.58 4.18 -14.88
N PHE A 102 2.36 4.59 -15.28
CA PHE A 102 1.99 4.70 -16.69
C PHE A 102 2.93 5.65 -17.45
N CYS A 103 3.19 6.82 -16.88
CA CYS A 103 4.02 7.86 -17.49
C CYS A 103 5.53 7.58 -17.38
N SER A 104 5.96 6.63 -16.55
CA SER A 104 7.39 6.37 -16.31
C SER A 104 8.10 5.71 -17.50
N GLY A 105 7.34 4.97 -18.33
CA GLY A 105 7.90 4.14 -19.38
C GLY A 105 8.65 2.90 -18.87
N TYR A 106 8.43 2.51 -17.60
CA TYR A 106 9.09 1.35 -16.98
C TYR A 106 8.76 0.03 -17.69
N LYS A 107 9.80 -0.76 -18.00
CA LYS A 107 9.69 -2.03 -18.73
C LYS A 107 10.02 -3.26 -17.88
N GLY A 108 10.51 -3.07 -16.65
CA GLY A 108 10.81 -4.15 -15.71
C GLY A 108 9.56 -4.82 -15.12
N LYS A 109 9.73 -5.64 -14.13
CA LYS A 109 8.66 -6.41 -13.50
C LYS A 109 7.76 -5.56 -12.62
N VAL A 110 6.45 -5.75 -12.72
CA VAL A 110 5.44 -5.04 -11.92
C VAL A 110 4.66 -6.04 -11.07
N VAL A 111 4.74 -5.88 -9.76
CA VAL A 111 3.87 -6.56 -8.80
C VAL A 111 2.78 -5.57 -8.38
N LEU A 112 1.52 -5.96 -8.55
CA LEU A 112 0.36 -5.17 -8.14
C LEU A 112 -0.22 -5.73 -6.84
N HIS A 113 -0.11 -4.99 -5.75
CA HIS A 113 -0.75 -5.36 -4.49
C HIS A 113 -2.15 -4.77 -4.40
N TRP A 114 -3.14 -5.63 -4.47
CA TRP A 114 -4.56 -5.26 -4.49
C TRP A 114 -5.13 -5.31 -3.07
N HIS A 115 -5.13 -4.16 -2.37
CA HIS A 115 -5.60 -4.08 -0.98
C HIS A 115 -7.12 -3.94 -0.85
N SER A 116 -7.75 -3.24 -1.79
CA SER A 116 -9.19 -3.06 -1.80
C SER A 116 -9.74 -2.63 -3.16
N ASP A 117 -10.98 -2.98 -3.42
CA ASP A 117 -11.75 -2.47 -4.53
C ASP A 117 -12.17 -1.01 -4.29
N ILE A 118 -12.31 -0.23 -5.34
CA ILE A 118 -12.86 1.13 -5.29
C ILE A 118 -14.38 1.02 -5.44
N LEU A 119 -15.10 1.01 -4.30
CA LEU A 119 -16.56 0.79 -4.30
C LEU A 119 -17.38 2.09 -4.18
N LYS A 120 -16.88 3.09 -3.43
CA LYS A 120 -17.65 4.28 -3.07
C LYS A 120 -17.63 5.40 -4.12
N GLN A 121 -16.52 5.57 -4.82
CA GLN A 121 -16.34 6.68 -5.77
C GLN A 121 -16.67 6.25 -7.20
N LYS A 122 -17.90 5.75 -7.43
CA LYS A 122 -18.32 5.20 -8.74
C LYS A 122 -18.13 6.18 -9.90
N PHE A 123 -18.40 7.47 -9.69
CA PHE A 123 -18.19 8.49 -10.73
C PHE A 123 -16.71 8.67 -11.08
N LEU A 124 -15.84 8.82 -10.07
CA LEU A 124 -14.39 8.94 -10.27
C LEU A 124 -13.80 7.65 -10.83
N LEU A 125 -14.32 6.49 -10.41
CA LEU A 125 -13.91 5.20 -10.94
C LEU A 125 -14.12 5.10 -12.45
N ARG A 126 -15.20 5.67 -12.99
CA ARG A 126 -15.45 5.67 -14.45
C ARG A 126 -14.30 6.30 -15.24
N PHE A 127 -13.71 7.37 -14.72
CA PHE A 127 -12.56 8.02 -15.35
C PHE A 127 -11.24 7.27 -15.07
N PHE A 128 -11.12 6.65 -13.93
CA PHE A 128 -9.93 5.89 -13.53
C PHE A 128 -9.92 4.47 -14.12
N ALA A 129 -11.07 3.89 -14.43
CA ALA A 129 -11.20 2.50 -14.88
C ALA A 129 -10.31 2.12 -16.08
N PRO A 130 -10.12 2.95 -17.12
CA PRO A 130 -9.21 2.61 -18.20
C PRO A 130 -7.76 2.42 -17.71
N LEU A 131 -7.32 3.29 -16.80
CA LEU A 131 -5.98 3.24 -16.24
C LEU A 131 -5.82 2.07 -15.24
N GLN A 132 -6.83 1.79 -14.42
CA GLN A 132 -6.89 0.60 -13.57
C GLN A 132 -6.81 -0.69 -14.40
N ASN A 133 -7.58 -0.78 -15.48
CA ASN A 133 -7.53 -1.92 -16.38
C ASN A 133 -6.17 -2.06 -17.09
N TRP A 134 -5.55 -0.95 -17.45
CA TRP A 134 -4.18 -0.96 -17.95
C TRP A 134 -3.22 -1.52 -16.88
N LEU A 135 -3.31 -1.06 -15.63
CA LEU A 135 -2.46 -1.53 -14.53
C LEU A 135 -2.61 -3.05 -14.30
N ILE A 136 -3.87 -3.54 -14.28
CA ILE A 136 -4.15 -4.97 -14.15
C ILE A 136 -3.49 -5.76 -15.30
N ARG A 137 -3.58 -5.27 -16.55
CA ARG A 137 -2.92 -5.93 -17.69
C ARG A 137 -1.40 -5.86 -17.62
N ARG A 138 -0.86 -4.70 -17.19
CA ARG A 138 0.59 -4.44 -17.11
C ARG A 138 1.30 -5.25 -16.03
N ALA A 139 0.61 -5.55 -14.93
CA ALA A 139 1.17 -6.30 -13.83
C ALA A 139 1.61 -7.70 -14.29
N ASP A 140 2.78 -8.13 -13.87
CA ASP A 140 3.29 -9.50 -14.05
C ASP A 140 2.70 -10.44 -13.00
N LEU A 141 2.45 -9.94 -11.78
CA LEU A 141 1.84 -10.64 -10.66
C LEU A 141 0.87 -9.70 -9.94
N ILE A 142 -0.28 -10.21 -9.53
CA ILE A 142 -1.27 -9.49 -8.72
C ILE A 142 -1.42 -10.23 -7.39
N LEU A 143 -1.23 -9.54 -6.27
CA LEU A 143 -1.34 -10.08 -4.93
C LEU A 143 -2.53 -9.45 -4.22
N GLY A 144 -3.49 -10.25 -3.79
CA GLY A 144 -4.54 -9.80 -2.88
C GLY A 144 -4.26 -10.23 -1.45
N THR A 145 -5.07 -9.76 -0.49
CA THR A 145 -4.86 -10.03 0.94
C THR A 145 -5.35 -11.41 1.37
N THR A 146 -6.34 -11.97 0.67
CA THR A 146 -6.88 -13.32 0.93
C THR A 146 -7.26 -14.03 -0.36
N PRO A 147 -7.28 -15.39 -0.39
CA PRO A 147 -7.71 -16.15 -1.56
C PRO A 147 -9.15 -15.84 -1.99
N VAL A 148 -10.06 -15.73 -1.04
CA VAL A 148 -11.48 -15.43 -1.29
C VAL A 148 -11.60 -14.07 -1.95
N TYR A 149 -10.91 -13.05 -1.43
CA TYR A 149 -10.96 -11.70 -1.97
C TYR A 149 -10.45 -11.62 -3.41
N VAL A 150 -9.36 -12.31 -3.73
CA VAL A 150 -8.81 -12.36 -5.09
C VAL A 150 -9.80 -13.03 -6.06
N LYS A 151 -10.43 -14.12 -5.62
CA LYS A 151 -11.38 -14.89 -6.44
C LYS A 151 -12.67 -14.11 -6.71
N GLU A 152 -13.18 -13.38 -5.71
CA GLU A 152 -14.49 -12.72 -5.76
C GLU A 152 -14.43 -11.28 -6.30
N SER A 153 -13.26 -10.66 -6.38
CA SER A 153 -13.14 -9.31 -6.92
C SER A 153 -13.57 -9.25 -8.40
N PRO A 154 -14.60 -8.47 -8.75
CA PRO A 154 -15.08 -8.36 -10.12
C PRO A 154 -14.02 -7.73 -11.05
N PHE A 155 -13.09 -6.97 -10.50
CA PHE A 155 -12.02 -6.33 -11.25
C PHE A 155 -10.92 -7.30 -11.67
N LEU A 156 -10.70 -8.36 -10.89
CA LEU A 156 -9.64 -9.35 -11.11
C LEU A 156 -10.09 -10.58 -11.86
N SER A 157 -11.38 -10.71 -12.18
CA SER A 157 -11.97 -11.89 -12.82
C SER A 157 -11.26 -12.34 -14.11
N LYS A 158 -10.76 -11.39 -14.91
CA LYS A 158 -10.05 -11.65 -16.18
C LYS A 158 -8.52 -11.82 -16.02
N ALA A 159 -8.01 -11.74 -14.80
CA ALA A 159 -6.57 -11.79 -14.51
C ALA A 159 -6.19 -12.94 -13.56
N GLN A 160 -7.09 -13.90 -13.33
CA GLN A 160 -6.91 -14.99 -12.36
C GLN A 160 -5.64 -15.81 -12.59
N SER A 161 -5.17 -15.97 -13.83
CA SER A 161 -3.96 -16.72 -14.17
C SER A 161 -2.67 -16.12 -13.62
N LYS A 162 -2.68 -14.86 -13.20
CA LYS A 162 -1.53 -14.15 -12.62
C LYS A 162 -1.83 -13.54 -11.26
N THR A 163 -2.87 -14.05 -10.58
CA THR A 163 -3.20 -13.64 -9.23
C THR A 163 -2.70 -14.64 -8.20
N GLY A 164 -2.28 -14.11 -7.07
CA GLY A 164 -1.95 -14.85 -5.88
C GLY A 164 -2.47 -14.12 -4.65
N TYR A 165 -2.17 -14.62 -3.48
CA TYR A 165 -2.51 -13.91 -2.25
C TYR A 165 -1.29 -13.83 -1.33
N LEU A 166 -1.23 -12.74 -0.57
CA LEU A 166 -0.21 -12.49 0.42
C LEU A 166 -0.89 -11.88 1.65
N PRO A 167 -1.10 -12.66 2.72
CA PRO A 167 -1.67 -12.16 3.95
C PRO A 167 -0.81 -11.06 4.55
N ILE A 168 -1.45 -10.04 5.13
CA ILE A 168 -0.74 -9.00 5.84
C ILE A 168 -0.24 -9.59 7.16
N GLY A 169 1.08 -9.63 7.31
CA GLY A 169 1.72 -10.04 8.56
C GLY A 169 1.49 -9.02 9.68
N VAL A 170 1.41 -9.52 10.88
CA VAL A 170 1.41 -8.73 12.11
C VAL A 170 2.63 -9.16 12.92
N ASP A 171 3.43 -8.20 13.36
CA ASP A 171 4.52 -8.48 14.26
C ASP A 171 3.94 -8.79 15.65
N PRO A 172 4.14 -9.98 16.19
CA PRO A 172 3.65 -10.32 17.52
C PRO A 172 4.52 -9.65 18.57
N HIS A 173 4.16 -8.42 18.96
CA HIS A 173 4.76 -7.83 20.14
C HIS A 173 4.39 -8.63 21.39
N PRO A 174 5.36 -8.92 22.29
CA PRO A 174 5.05 -9.54 23.55
C PRO A 174 4.07 -8.64 24.32
N TRP A 175 2.90 -9.18 24.64
CA TRP A 175 1.89 -8.49 25.43
C TRP A 175 2.48 -8.21 26.81
N LEU A 176 2.40 -6.97 27.25
CA LEU A 176 2.75 -6.61 28.61
C LEU A 176 1.73 -7.26 29.55
N SER A 177 2.15 -8.33 30.24
CA SER A 177 1.28 -9.17 31.07
C SER A 177 0.54 -8.37 32.16
N ASP A 178 1.12 -7.26 32.61
CA ASP A 178 0.56 -6.43 33.66
C ASP A 178 -0.62 -5.57 33.19
N GLU A 179 -0.56 -5.00 31.98
CA GLU A 179 -1.69 -4.27 31.38
C GLU A 179 -2.94 -5.16 31.16
N ILE A 180 -2.73 -6.44 30.83
CA ILE A 180 -3.83 -7.41 30.69
C ILE A 180 -4.48 -7.72 32.04
N LYS A 181 -3.68 -7.81 33.12
CA LYS A 181 -4.20 -8.03 34.48
C LYS A 181 -5.07 -6.86 34.91
N ASP A 182 -4.67 -5.64 34.65
CA ASP A 182 -5.41 -4.43 35.00
C ASP A 182 -6.79 -4.36 34.30
N ILE A 183 -6.86 -4.71 33.02
CA ILE A 183 -8.14 -4.75 32.30
C ILE A 183 -9.05 -5.82 32.89
N ARG A 184 -8.54 -7.01 33.21
CA ARG A 184 -9.34 -8.08 33.82
C ARG A 184 -9.83 -7.73 35.23
N ALA A 185 -9.00 -7.03 36.00
CA ALA A 185 -9.36 -6.56 37.34
C ALA A 185 -10.52 -5.55 37.33
N GLN A 186 -10.63 -4.72 36.28
CA GLN A 186 -11.73 -3.76 36.11
C GLN A 186 -13.06 -4.44 35.79
N TYR A 187 -13.06 -5.69 35.29
CA TYR A 187 -14.28 -6.41 34.85
C TYR A 187 -14.35 -7.82 35.46
N PRO A 188 -14.37 -7.96 36.82
CA PRO A 188 -14.36 -9.27 37.47
C PRO A 188 -15.60 -10.08 37.11
N GLY A 189 -15.40 -11.34 36.75
CA GLY A 189 -16.46 -12.28 36.40
C GLY A 189 -17.20 -12.00 35.08
N LYS A 190 -16.84 -10.97 34.33
CA LYS A 190 -17.47 -10.63 33.05
C LYS A 190 -16.74 -11.27 31.86
N LYS A 191 -17.49 -11.63 30.83
CA LYS A 191 -16.93 -11.92 29.50
C LYS A 191 -16.65 -10.59 28.80
N ILE A 192 -15.39 -10.39 28.38
CA ILE A 192 -14.97 -9.15 27.68
C ILE A 192 -15.10 -9.42 26.17
N ILE A 193 -15.92 -8.60 25.49
CA ILE A 193 -15.99 -8.55 24.03
C ILE A 193 -15.31 -7.24 23.61
N PHE A 194 -14.24 -7.37 22.83
CA PHE A 194 -13.46 -6.24 22.37
C PHE A 194 -13.60 -6.06 20.85
N SER A 195 -13.81 -4.82 20.42
CA SER A 195 -13.81 -4.44 19.01
C SER A 195 -12.99 -3.17 18.82
N MET A 196 -12.14 -3.17 17.81
CA MET A 196 -11.29 -2.03 17.47
C MET A 196 -11.39 -1.70 15.98
N GLY A 197 -11.55 -0.43 15.67
CA GLY A 197 -11.58 0.01 14.28
C GLY A 197 -11.84 1.51 14.13
N ARG A 198 -11.69 2.01 12.91
CA ARG A 198 -12.11 3.39 12.62
C ARG A 198 -13.63 3.49 12.62
N LEU A 199 -14.19 4.54 13.21
CA LEU A 199 -15.61 4.82 13.18
C LEU A 199 -16.03 5.30 11.78
N VAL A 200 -16.29 4.36 10.90
CA VAL A 200 -16.73 4.58 9.52
C VAL A 200 -17.87 3.63 9.17
N GLY A 201 -18.89 4.12 8.44
CA GLY A 201 -20.14 3.40 8.22
C GLY A 201 -20.01 1.95 7.73
N TYR A 202 -18.99 1.63 6.91
CA TYR A 202 -18.82 0.26 6.41
C TYR A 202 -18.28 -0.73 7.46
N LYS A 203 -17.85 -0.26 8.64
CA LYS A 203 -17.41 -1.12 9.75
C LYS A 203 -18.56 -1.64 10.62
N GLY A 204 -19.75 -1.01 10.52
CA GLY A 204 -20.97 -1.50 11.18
C GLY A 204 -21.01 -1.30 12.70
N TYR A 205 -20.25 -0.34 13.25
CA TYR A 205 -20.33 0.05 14.67
C TYR A 205 -21.59 0.86 14.95
#